data_20b6c97d0c2ec24e9c2af702b921e336
#
_entry.id   20b6c97d0c2ec24e9c2af702b921e336
#
_cell.length_a   1.000
_cell.length_b   1.000
_cell.length_c   1.000
_cell.angle_alpha   90.00
_cell.angle_beta   90.00
_cell.angle_gamma   90.00
#
_symmetry.space_group_name_H-M   'P 1'
#
loop_
_entity.id
_entity.type
_entity.pdbx_description
1 polymer ?
#
loop_
_entity_poly.entity_id
_entity_poly.type
_entity_poly.pdbx_seq_one_letter_code
_entity_poly.pdbx_strand_id
1 'polypeptide(L)'
;KDILRLSSALYQRPTMKRVYYSGFIPVNEYDNRLPALKQPPLVRENRLYQADWLLRFYQFKVDEIVNDAYPDLDLEVDPKLGWALRHPEQFPVDINKEDYEMLLRIPGIGVKSAKLIVVSRRYSRLGTGQLKKMGVVMKKAQYFITCHELPVRTINEVSPEVVRQILIRKAGRKSTDDRQLILQFKEES
;
A
#
# COMPACT_ATOMS: atom_id res chain seq x y z
N LYS A 1 -3.33 -13.14 -9.21
CA LYS A 1 -2.24 -14.01 -8.76
C LYS A 1 -1.24 -14.27 -9.90
N ASP A 2 -1.65 -14.78 -11.05
CA ASP A 2 -0.75 -15.22 -12.13
C ASP A 2 0.10 -14.09 -12.72
N ILE A 3 -0.46 -12.90 -12.90
CA ILE A 3 0.27 -11.72 -13.39
C ILE A 3 1.46 -11.39 -12.46
N LEU A 4 1.26 -11.39 -11.14
CA LEU A 4 2.33 -11.06 -10.19
C LEU A 4 3.38 -12.19 -10.10
N ARG A 5 2.97 -13.46 -10.21
CA ARG A 5 3.91 -14.59 -10.30
C ARG A 5 4.79 -14.49 -11.53
N LEU A 6 4.20 -14.20 -12.68
CA LEU A 6 4.94 -13.98 -13.92
C LEU A 6 5.91 -12.81 -13.79
N SER A 7 5.46 -11.67 -13.26
CA SER A 7 6.32 -10.50 -13.05
C SER A 7 7.49 -10.80 -12.11
N SER A 8 7.24 -11.50 -11.01
CA SER A 8 8.28 -11.89 -10.06
C SER A 8 9.30 -12.83 -10.72
N ALA A 9 8.85 -13.81 -11.53
CA ALA A 9 9.74 -14.69 -12.28
C ALA A 9 10.58 -13.94 -13.32
N LEU A 10 10.01 -12.91 -13.96
CA LEU A 10 10.74 -12.06 -14.91
C LEU A 10 11.84 -11.25 -14.22
N TYR A 11 11.62 -10.77 -13.00
CA TYR A 11 12.65 -10.03 -12.24
C TYR A 11 13.84 -10.87 -11.78
N GLN A 12 13.77 -12.19 -11.87
CA GLN A 12 14.94 -13.05 -11.66
C GLN A 12 15.94 -12.97 -12.84
N ARG A 13 15.53 -12.40 -13.98
CA ARG A 13 16.41 -12.21 -15.14
C ARG A 13 17.21 -10.92 -14.97
N PRO A 14 18.56 -10.93 -15.09
CA PRO A 14 19.41 -9.76 -14.84
C PRO A 14 19.11 -8.54 -15.74
N THR A 15 18.55 -8.81 -16.94
CA THR A 15 18.24 -7.78 -17.94
C THR A 15 16.91 -7.10 -17.72
N MET A 16 16.00 -7.67 -16.90
CA MET A 16 14.66 -7.14 -16.68
C MET A 16 14.68 -6.07 -15.60
N LYS A 17 14.37 -4.83 -15.97
CA LYS A 17 14.34 -3.69 -15.04
C LYS A 17 12.94 -3.34 -14.54
N ARG A 18 11.91 -3.50 -15.38
CA ARG A 18 10.56 -3.12 -15.08
C ARG A 18 9.55 -3.85 -15.96
N VAL A 19 8.41 -4.21 -15.37
CA VAL A 19 7.21 -4.68 -16.08
C VAL A 19 6.22 -3.53 -16.20
N TYR A 20 5.57 -3.40 -17.34
CA TYR A 20 4.51 -2.45 -17.58
C TYR A 20 3.16 -3.17 -17.60
N TYR A 21 2.20 -2.62 -16.90
CA TYR A 21 0.82 -3.11 -16.87
C TYR A 21 -0.06 -2.13 -17.63
N SER A 22 -0.98 -2.65 -18.42
CA SER A 22 -1.98 -1.85 -19.11
C SER A 22 -3.36 -2.45 -18.90
N GLY A 23 -4.33 -1.61 -18.61
CA GLY A 23 -5.74 -2.01 -18.59
C GLY A 23 -6.19 -2.37 -20.01
N PHE A 24 -6.94 -3.46 -20.15
CA PHE A 24 -7.54 -3.83 -21.43
C PHE A 24 -8.55 -2.74 -21.87
N ILE A 25 -8.40 -2.27 -23.10
CA ILE A 25 -9.31 -1.32 -23.74
C ILE A 25 -10.02 -2.08 -24.86
N PRO A 26 -11.35 -2.33 -24.77
CA PRO A 26 -12.07 -3.00 -25.85
C PRO A 26 -12.10 -2.08 -27.09
N VAL A 27 -11.59 -2.57 -28.19
CA VAL A 27 -11.61 -1.88 -29.49
C VAL A 27 -12.80 -2.37 -30.34
N ASN A 28 -13.29 -3.58 -30.04
CA ASN A 28 -14.37 -4.22 -30.77
C ASN A 28 -15.39 -4.84 -29.81
N GLU A 29 -16.65 -4.46 -29.93
CA GLU A 29 -17.75 -4.94 -29.08
C GLU A 29 -18.32 -6.30 -29.54
N TYR A 30 -17.87 -6.82 -30.70
CA TYR A 30 -18.45 -8.02 -31.32
C TYR A 30 -17.73 -9.32 -30.99
N ASP A 31 -16.60 -9.30 -30.28
CA ASP A 31 -15.84 -10.52 -29.94
C ASP A 31 -16.20 -10.99 -28.52
N ASN A 32 -17.10 -11.97 -28.42
CA ASN A 32 -17.55 -12.58 -27.17
C ASN A 32 -16.46 -13.29 -26.36
N ARG A 33 -15.26 -13.48 -26.92
CA ARG A 33 -14.09 -14.04 -26.20
C ARG A 33 -13.38 -13.00 -25.36
N LEU A 34 -13.64 -11.72 -25.59
CA LEU A 34 -13.01 -10.61 -24.88
C LEU A 34 -13.87 -10.16 -23.69
N PRO A 35 -13.26 -9.65 -22.61
CA PRO A 35 -14.02 -9.11 -21.48
C PRO A 35 -14.93 -7.96 -21.89
N ALA A 36 -16.21 -8.04 -21.55
CA ALA A 36 -17.19 -6.99 -21.78
C ALA A 36 -16.98 -5.83 -20.78
N LEU A 37 -15.96 -5.01 -21.00
CA LEU A 37 -15.65 -3.85 -20.15
C LEU A 37 -16.09 -2.56 -20.84
N LYS A 38 -16.87 -1.73 -20.15
CA LYS A 38 -17.25 -0.39 -20.64
C LYS A 38 -16.11 0.64 -20.53
N GLN A 39 -15.17 0.42 -19.62
CA GLN A 39 -14.04 1.32 -19.36
C GLN A 39 -12.80 0.52 -18.92
N PRO A 40 -11.56 1.02 -19.19
CA PRO A 40 -10.34 0.39 -18.71
C PRO A 40 -10.31 0.27 -17.17
N PRO A 41 -9.91 -0.86 -16.60
CA PRO A 41 -9.87 -1.06 -15.15
C PRO A 41 -8.66 -0.38 -14.50
N LEU A 42 -8.60 0.96 -14.54
CA LEU A 42 -7.47 1.78 -14.06
C LEU A 42 -7.12 1.53 -12.58
N VAL A 43 -8.11 1.27 -11.74
CA VAL A 43 -7.86 0.95 -10.33
C VAL A 43 -7.06 -0.34 -10.21
N ARG A 44 -7.42 -1.38 -10.98
CA ARG A 44 -6.71 -2.66 -11.00
C ARG A 44 -5.27 -2.50 -11.52
N GLU A 45 -5.08 -1.71 -12.56
CA GLU A 45 -3.76 -1.38 -13.10
C GLU A 45 -2.89 -0.71 -12.02
N ASN A 46 -3.41 0.32 -11.34
CA ASN A 46 -2.73 0.98 -10.24
C ASN A 46 -2.37 0.01 -9.10
N ARG A 47 -3.25 -0.93 -8.75
CA ARG A 47 -2.96 -1.95 -7.73
C ARG A 47 -1.85 -2.89 -8.15
N LEU A 48 -1.78 -3.26 -9.44
CA LEU A 48 -0.68 -4.06 -9.97
C LEU A 48 0.67 -3.32 -9.87
N TYR A 49 0.72 -2.04 -10.23
CA TYR A 49 1.92 -1.22 -10.04
C TYR A 49 2.32 -1.09 -8.56
N GLN A 50 1.36 -0.95 -7.66
CA GLN A 50 1.65 -0.91 -6.23
C GLN A 50 2.18 -2.24 -5.70
N ALA A 51 1.63 -3.37 -6.13
CA ALA A 51 2.12 -4.70 -5.79
C ALA A 51 3.52 -4.95 -6.36
N ASP A 52 3.76 -4.59 -7.62
CA ASP A 52 5.07 -4.64 -8.26
C ASP A 52 6.13 -3.85 -7.47
N TRP A 53 5.76 -2.66 -6.99
CA TRP A 53 6.61 -1.83 -6.16
C TRP A 53 6.98 -2.53 -4.84
N LEU A 54 6.06 -3.26 -4.22
CA LEU A 54 6.31 -4.05 -3.01
C LEU A 54 7.31 -5.19 -3.27
N LEU A 55 7.18 -5.90 -4.39
CA LEU A 55 8.10 -6.96 -4.78
C LEU A 55 9.53 -6.45 -4.98
N ARG A 56 9.68 -5.29 -5.64
CA ARG A 56 10.99 -4.77 -6.04
C ARG A 56 11.74 -4.04 -4.94
N PHE A 57 11.05 -3.33 -4.06
CA PHE A 57 11.68 -2.40 -3.13
C PHE A 57 11.38 -2.65 -1.66
N TYR A 58 10.35 -3.45 -1.34
CA TYR A 58 9.91 -3.70 0.02
C TYR A 58 10.15 -5.14 0.48
N GLN A 59 10.82 -5.93 -0.35
CA GLN A 59 11.17 -7.33 -0.05
C GLN A 59 9.94 -8.23 0.22
N PHE A 60 8.79 -7.88 -0.34
CA PHE A 60 7.62 -8.75 -0.30
C PHE A 60 7.78 -9.92 -1.28
N LYS A 61 7.30 -11.09 -0.87
CA LYS A 61 7.10 -12.24 -1.77
C LYS A 61 5.71 -12.18 -2.40
N VAL A 62 5.53 -12.82 -3.55
CA VAL A 62 4.23 -12.84 -4.23
C VAL A 62 3.15 -13.41 -3.34
N ASP A 63 3.44 -14.52 -2.63
CA ASP A 63 2.47 -15.23 -1.81
C ASP A 63 2.07 -14.45 -0.53
N GLU A 64 2.84 -13.43 -0.12
CA GLU A 64 2.44 -12.47 0.91
C GLU A 64 1.36 -11.50 0.38
N ILE A 65 1.43 -11.13 -0.89
CA ILE A 65 0.52 -10.16 -1.50
C ILE A 65 -0.76 -10.85 -1.99
N VAL A 66 -0.60 -11.92 -2.76
CA VAL A 66 -1.67 -12.74 -3.34
C VAL A 66 -1.34 -14.22 -3.19
N ASN A 67 -2.31 -15.03 -2.79
CA ASN A 67 -2.18 -16.46 -2.61
C ASN A 67 -3.48 -17.18 -3.03
N ASP A 68 -3.65 -18.45 -2.69
CA ASP A 68 -4.83 -19.21 -3.10
C ASP A 68 -6.10 -18.74 -2.35
N ALA A 69 -5.96 -18.30 -1.09
CA ALA A 69 -7.07 -17.74 -0.32
C ALA A 69 -7.45 -16.31 -0.79
N TYR A 70 -6.46 -15.55 -1.27
CA TYR A 70 -6.62 -14.17 -1.74
C TYR A 70 -5.96 -14.01 -3.12
N PRO A 71 -6.58 -14.55 -4.19
CA PRO A 71 -5.97 -14.59 -5.51
C PRO A 71 -5.94 -13.24 -6.22
N ASP A 72 -6.78 -12.31 -5.81
CA ASP A 72 -6.92 -10.98 -6.40
C ASP A 72 -6.47 -9.86 -5.44
N LEU A 73 -6.01 -8.75 -6.04
CA LEU A 73 -5.70 -7.53 -5.31
C LEU A 73 -6.99 -6.81 -4.90
N ASP A 74 -7.03 -6.32 -3.67
CA ASP A 74 -8.12 -5.47 -3.19
C ASP A 74 -8.14 -4.15 -3.97
N LEU A 75 -9.32 -3.75 -4.45
CA LEU A 75 -9.49 -2.53 -5.22
C LEU A 75 -9.67 -1.28 -4.34
N GLU A 76 -10.14 -1.43 -3.10
CA GLU A 76 -10.39 -0.31 -2.19
C GLU A 76 -9.13 0.10 -1.41
N VAL A 77 -8.32 -0.88 -0.99
CA VAL A 77 -7.09 -0.61 -0.22
C VAL A 77 -5.84 -0.97 -1.02
N ASP A 78 -4.71 -0.32 -0.70
CA ASP A 78 -3.44 -0.67 -1.34
C ASP A 78 -2.93 -2.04 -0.86
N PRO A 79 -2.14 -2.76 -1.68
CA PRO A 79 -1.70 -4.13 -1.37
C PRO A 79 -0.96 -4.27 -0.04
N LYS A 80 -0.19 -3.26 0.37
CA LYS A 80 0.52 -3.25 1.64
C LYS A 80 -0.43 -3.16 2.83
N LEU A 81 -1.44 -2.29 2.74
CA LEU A 81 -2.49 -2.21 3.74
C LEU A 81 -3.31 -3.50 3.77
N GLY A 82 -3.66 -4.05 2.60
CA GLY A 82 -4.36 -5.32 2.51
C GLY A 82 -3.61 -6.46 3.21
N TRP A 83 -2.29 -6.54 3.03
CA TRP A 83 -1.46 -7.51 3.75
C TRP A 83 -1.51 -7.29 5.27
N ALA A 84 -1.32 -6.07 5.75
CA ALA A 84 -1.30 -5.77 7.17
C ALA A 84 -2.65 -6.05 7.87
N LEU A 85 -3.77 -5.82 7.17
CA LEU A 85 -5.11 -6.13 7.68
C LEU A 85 -5.36 -7.65 7.80
N ARG A 86 -4.69 -8.47 6.97
CA ARG A 86 -4.76 -9.93 7.03
C ARG A 86 -3.84 -10.55 8.07
N HIS A 87 -2.87 -9.77 8.59
CA HIS A 87 -1.88 -10.21 9.57
C HIS A 87 -1.88 -9.33 10.84
N PRO A 88 -3.05 -9.18 11.51
CA PRO A 88 -3.14 -8.35 12.71
C PRO A 88 -2.26 -8.86 13.86
N GLU A 89 -1.94 -10.17 13.88
CA GLU A 89 -1.08 -10.82 14.85
C GLU A 89 0.37 -10.30 14.84
N GLN A 90 0.80 -9.69 13.73
CA GLN A 90 2.14 -9.10 13.61
C GLN A 90 2.21 -7.66 14.13
N PHE A 91 1.09 -7.10 14.54
CA PHE A 91 0.98 -5.72 14.98
C PHE A 91 0.41 -5.61 16.41
N PRO A 92 0.68 -4.52 17.14
CA PRO A 92 1.50 -3.37 16.77
C PRO A 92 3.01 -3.63 16.86
N VAL A 93 3.78 -2.92 16.03
CA VAL A 93 5.24 -3.02 15.93
C VAL A 93 5.91 -1.89 16.73
N ASP A 94 6.88 -2.19 17.59
CA ASP A 94 7.69 -1.17 18.26
C ASP A 94 8.72 -0.58 17.30
N ILE A 95 8.50 0.64 16.84
CA ILE A 95 9.36 1.36 15.91
C ILE A 95 10.82 1.43 16.35
N ASN A 96 11.06 1.43 17.66
CA ASN A 96 12.39 1.59 18.23
C ASN A 96 13.18 0.27 18.32
N LYS A 97 12.51 -0.88 18.09
CA LYS A 97 13.13 -2.21 18.27
C LYS A 97 13.18 -3.04 17.00
N GLU A 98 12.07 -3.03 16.25
CA GLU A 98 11.87 -3.94 15.11
C GLU A 98 12.91 -3.79 14.01
N ASP A 99 13.10 -4.85 13.23
CA ASP A 99 14.02 -4.87 12.12
C ASP A 99 13.54 -4.03 10.91
N TYR A 100 14.44 -3.82 9.98
CA TYR A 100 14.16 -3.04 8.77
C TYR A 100 13.09 -3.67 7.90
N GLU A 101 13.06 -5.00 7.80
CA GLU A 101 12.12 -5.72 6.94
C GLU A 101 10.71 -5.57 7.48
N MET A 102 10.52 -5.69 8.79
CA MET A 102 9.21 -5.50 9.42
C MET A 102 8.75 -4.04 9.32
N LEU A 103 9.66 -3.06 9.46
CA LEU A 103 9.34 -1.65 9.22
C LEU A 103 8.83 -1.40 7.80
N LEU A 104 9.36 -2.11 6.79
CA LEU A 104 8.86 -2.04 5.41
C LEU A 104 7.44 -2.61 5.24
N ARG A 105 6.97 -3.46 6.13
CA ARG A 105 5.62 -4.04 6.10
C ARG A 105 4.55 -3.13 6.69
N ILE A 106 4.94 -2.14 7.48
CA ILE A 106 4.01 -1.22 8.16
C ILE A 106 3.36 -0.26 7.14
N PRO A 107 2.02 -0.21 7.04
CA PRO A 107 1.32 0.77 6.21
C PRO A 107 1.68 2.21 6.60
N GLY A 108 2.05 3.02 5.61
CA GLY A 108 2.46 4.42 5.84
C GLY A 108 3.96 4.63 6.06
N ILE A 109 4.77 3.57 6.14
CA ILE A 109 6.24 3.65 6.19
C ILE A 109 6.80 3.27 4.82
N GLY A 110 7.52 4.18 4.19
CA GLY A 110 8.23 3.96 2.92
C GLY A 110 9.68 3.53 3.14
N VAL A 111 10.34 3.08 2.08
CA VAL A 111 11.77 2.67 2.10
C VAL A 111 12.67 3.76 2.69
N LYS A 112 12.47 5.02 2.28
CA LYS A 112 13.23 6.17 2.79
C LYS A 112 12.99 6.36 4.30
N SER A 113 11.73 6.34 4.72
CA SER A 113 11.36 6.50 6.14
C SER A 113 11.89 5.35 6.99
N ALA A 114 11.80 4.10 6.53
CA ALA A 114 12.32 2.94 7.24
C ALA A 114 13.85 3.03 7.45
N LYS A 115 14.62 3.44 6.43
CA LYS A 115 16.07 3.68 6.56
C LYS A 115 16.38 4.77 7.59
N LEU A 116 15.65 5.89 7.55
CA LEU A 116 15.82 6.98 8.51
C LEU A 116 15.50 6.52 9.95
N ILE A 117 14.43 5.74 10.15
CA ILE A 117 14.06 5.18 11.45
C ILE A 117 15.21 4.33 12.00
N VAL A 118 15.73 3.38 11.22
CA VAL A 118 16.82 2.47 11.65
C VAL A 118 18.09 3.24 12.05
N VAL A 119 18.43 4.29 11.33
CA VAL A 119 19.59 5.12 11.65
C VAL A 119 19.34 5.97 12.89
N SER A 120 18.22 6.69 12.93
CA SER A 120 17.95 7.70 13.96
C SER A 120 17.68 7.11 15.33
N ARG A 121 17.06 5.92 15.42
CA ARG A 121 16.78 5.26 16.70
C ARG A 121 18.03 4.81 17.46
N ARG A 122 19.20 4.78 16.80
CA ARG A 122 20.49 4.52 17.44
C ARG A 122 20.93 5.66 18.37
N TYR A 123 20.46 6.86 18.09
CA TYR A 123 20.87 8.07 18.82
C TYR A 123 19.82 8.54 19.83
N SER A 124 18.55 8.30 19.55
CA SER A 124 17.45 8.70 20.44
C SER A 124 16.21 7.85 20.20
N ARG A 125 15.39 7.73 21.24
CA ARG A 125 14.10 7.10 21.14
C ARG A 125 13.16 7.95 20.28
N LEU A 126 12.57 7.34 19.25
CA LEU A 126 11.73 8.04 18.30
C LEU A 126 10.29 8.13 18.80
N GLY A 127 9.72 9.32 18.71
CA GLY A 127 8.31 9.62 18.97
C GLY A 127 7.58 10.04 17.69
N THR A 128 6.31 10.37 17.82
CA THR A 128 5.42 10.71 16.68
C THR A 128 5.89 11.91 15.89
N GLY A 129 6.46 12.92 16.56
CA GLY A 129 6.97 14.14 15.93
C GLY A 129 8.12 13.85 14.97
N GLN A 130 9.08 13.02 15.39
CA GLN A 130 10.21 12.62 14.54
C GLN A 130 9.74 11.75 13.37
N LEU A 131 8.84 10.79 13.60
CA LEU A 131 8.28 9.93 12.56
C LEU A 131 7.60 10.74 11.45
N LYS A 132 6.82 11.77 11.79
CA LYS A 132 6.24 12.70 10.80
C LYS A 132 7.30 13.41 9.98
N LYS A 133 8.36 13.93 10.62
CA LYS A 133 9.49 14.59 9.92
C LYS A 133 10.25 13.64 9.00
N MET A 134 10.30 12.35 9.32
CA MET A 134 10.89 11.30 8.49
C MET A 134 10.00 10.86 7.33
N GLY A 135 8.82 11.47 7.15
CA GLY A 135 7.89 11.17 6.07
C GLY A 135 6.98 9.97 6.32
N VAL A 136 6.80 9.55 7.56
CA VAL A 136 5.83 8.51 7.92
C VAL A 136 4.41 9.05 7.80
N VAL A 137 3.56 8.36 7.06
CA VAL A 137 2.14 8.68 6.90
C VAL A 137 1.38 8.23 8.14
N MET A 138 1.39 9.06 9.20
CA MET A 138 0.82 8.72 10.51
C MET A 138 -0.67 8.39 10.45
N LYS A 139 -1.42 8.93 9.47
CA LYS A 139 -2.85 8.57 9.26
C LYS A 139 -3.08 7.08 9.05
N LYS A 140 -2.08 6.37 8.48
CA LYS A 140 -2.10 4.91 8.31
C LYS A 140 -1.30 4.22 9.41
N ALA A 141 -0.06 4.65 9.64
CA ALA A 141 0.90 3.95 10.51
C ALA A 141 0.43 3.84 11.97
N GLN A 142 -0.30 4.81 12.49
CA GLN A 142 -0.74 4.86 13.89
C GLN A 142 -1.49 3.61 14.39
N TYR A 143 -2.13 2.85 13.51
CA TYR A 143 -2.84 1.63 13.87
C TYR A 143 -1.94 0.40 13.98
N PHE A 144 -0.73 0.50 13.45
CA PHE A 144 0.20 -0.63 13.25
C PHE A 144 1.51 -0.50 14.04
N ILE A 145 1.71 0.61 14.75
CA ILE A 145 2.96 0.89 15.46
C ILE A 145 2.74 1.27 16.91
N THR A 146 3.76 1.02 17.73
CA THR A 146 3.92 1.63 19.05
C THR A 146 5.17 2.49 19.08
N CYS A 147 5.13 3.62 19.80
CA CYS A 147 6.26 4.45 20.16
C CYS A 147 5.99 5.15 21.49
N HIS A 148 6.96 5.86 22.05
CA HIS A 148 6.89 6.41 23.39
C HIS A 148 5.66 7.31 23.67
N GLU A 149 5.08 7.93 22.64
CA GLU A 149 4.09 9.01 22.78
C GLU A 149 2.70 8.68 22.25
N LEU A 150 2.47 7.48 21.73
CA LEU A 150 1.16 7.14 21.18
C LEU A 150 0.24 6.62 22.27
N PRO A 151 -0.88 7.32 22.54
CA PRO A 151 -2.06 6.69 23.13
C PRO A 151 -2.61 5.73 22.07
N VAL A 152 -2.47 4.47 22.30
CA VAL A 152 -2.55 3.44 21.26
C VAL A 152 -3.99 2.96 21.12
N ARG A 153 -4.65 3.35 20.04
CA ARG A 153 -5.67 2.49 19.44
C ARG A 153 -5.03 1.66 18.36
N THR A 154 -4.46 0.54 18.73
CA THR A 154 -3.86 -0.39 17.79
C THR A 154 -4.93 -1.15 17.00
N ILE A 155 -4.49 -1.80 15.90
CA ILE A 155 -5.37 -2.68 15.11
C ILE A 155 -6.03 -3.76 15.98
N ASN A 156 -5.37 -4.23 17.03
CA ASN A 156 -5.91 -5.25 17.93
C ASN A 156 -7.03 -4.71 18.84
N GLU A 157 -7.00 -3.42 19.16
CA GLU A 157 -8.06 -2.77 19.97
C GLU A 157 -9.26 -2.34 19.15
N VAL A 158 -9.05 -2.02 17.86
CA VAL A 158 -10.08 -1.42 17.00
C VAL A 158 -10.66 -2.43 16.00
N SER A 159 -10.09 -3.58 15.82
CA SER A 159 -10.25 -4.60 14.79
C SER A 159 -9.79 -4.18 13.38
N PRO A 160 -9.32 -5.15 12.56
CA PRO A 160 -8.88 -4.90 11.18
C PRO A 160 -9.97 -4.30 10.28
N GLU A 161 -11.22 -4.73 10.43
CA GLU A 161 -12.37 -4.28 9.64
C GLU A 161 -12.66 -2.80 9.89
N VAL A 162 -12.63 -2.39 11.16
CA VAL A 162 -12.87 -0.98 11.55
C VAL A 162 -11.73 -0.10 11.05
N VAL A 163 -10.47 -0.54 11.18
CA VAL A 163 -9.31 0.18 10.62
C VAL A 163 -9.45 0.32 9.09
N ARG A 164 -9.85 -0.75 8.39
CA ARG A 164 -10.13 -0.71 6.96
C ARG A 164 -11.15 0.36 6.60
N GLN A 165 -12.30 0.37 7.26
CA GLN A 165 -13.38 1.34 7.02
C GLN A 165 -12.94 2.79 7.26
N ILE A 166 -12.20 3.05 8.34
CA ILE A 166 -11.68 4.38 8.67
C ILE A 166 -10.75 4.88 7.56
N LEU A 167 -9.85 4.01 7.06
CA LEU A 167 -8.86 4.39 6.07
C LEU A 167 -9.47 4.59 4.68
N ILE A 168 -10.49 3.80 4.30
CA ILE A 168 -11.24 3.98 3.05
C ILE A 168 -12.01 5.33 3.09
N ARG A 169 -12.75 5.60 4.16
CA ARG A 169 -13.49 6.87 4.30
C ARG A 169 -12.57 8.10 4.24
N LYS A 170 -11.38 8.03 4.84
CA LYS A 170 -10.39 9.12 4.78
C LYS A 170 -9.80 9.30 3.38
N ALA A 171 -9.65 8.23 2.61
CA ALA A 171 -9.20 8.29 1.22
C ALA A 171 -10.27 8.89 0.30
N GLY A 172 -11.54 8.51 0.48
CA GLY A 172 -12.67 9.06 -0.29
C GLY A 172 -12.89 10.56 -0.11
N ARG A 173 -12.75 11.06 1.11
CA ARG A 173 -12.85 12.51 1.39
C ARG A 173 -11.75 13.32 0.68
N LYS A 174 -10.53 12.80 0.61
CA LYS A 174 -9.43 13.46 -0.10
C LYS A 174 -9.67 13.50 -1.61
N SER A 175 -10.27 12.46 -2.17
CA SER A 175 -10.62 12.40 -3.60
C SER A 175 -11.71 13.41 -4.01
N THR A 176 -12.64 13.74 -3.10
CA THR A 176 -13.69 14.76 -3.37
C THR A 176 -13.12 16.16 -3.33
N ASP A 177 -12.25 16.47 -2.37
CA ASP A 177 -11.59 17.78 -2.27
C ASP A 177 -10.68 18.06 -3.48
N ASP A 178 -9.89 17.06 -3.92
CA ASP A 178 -9.02 17.19 -5.08
C ASP A 178 -9.83 17.39 -6.40
N ARG A 179 -11.02 16.78 -6.51
CA ARG A 179 -11.93 16.97 -7.67
C ARG A 179 -12.57 18.35 -7.67
N GLN A 180 -12.96 18.88 -6.53
CA GLN A 180 -13.53 20.23 -6.44
C GLN A 180 -12.48 21.30 -6.79
N LEU A 181 -11.23 21.14 -6.34
CA LEU A 181 -10.14 22.04 -6.70
C LEU A 181 -9.86 22.03 -8.22
N ILE A 182 -9.87 20.86 -8.86
CA ILE A 182 -9.68 20.74 -10.32
C ILE A 182 -10.82 21.39 -11.11
N LEU A 183 -12.05 21.32 -10.61
CA LEU A 183 -13.21 21.96 -11.24
C LEU A 183 -13.16 23.49 -11.11
N GLN A 184 -12.75 24.04 -9.95
CA GLN A 184 -12.59 25.46 -9.75
C GLN A 184 -11.52 26.07 -10.68
N PHE A 185 -10.38 25.40 -10.88
CA PHE A 185 -9.34 25.87 -11.82
C PHE A 185 -9.76 25.82 -13.29
N LYS A 186 -10.80 25.05 -13.68
CA LYS A 186 -11.31 25.00 -15.03
C LYS A 186 -12.36 26.08 -15.35
N GLU A 187 -12.96 26.68 -14.33
CA GLU A 187 -13.91 27.77 -14.50
C GLU A 187 -13.26 29.17 -14.53
N GLU A 188 -12.00 29.27 -14.10
CA GLU A 188 -11.21 30.51 -14.11
C GLU A 188 -10.23 30.64 -15.32
N SER A 189 -10.25 29.70 -16.26
CA SER A 189 -9.43 29.68 -17.49
C SER A 189 -10.28 29.75 -18.73
#